data_3de8fb0285b606da5e6ba3b229b4c66b
#
_entry.id   3de8fb0285b606da5e6ba3b229b4c66b
#
_cell.length_a   1.000
_cell.length_b   1.000
_cell.length_c   1.000
_cell.angle_alpha   90.00
_cell.angle_beta   90.00
_cell.angle_gamma   90.00
#
_symmetry.space_group_name_H-M   'P 1'
#
loop_
_entity.id
_entity.type
_entity.pdbx_description
1 polymer ?
#
loop_
_entity_poly.entity_id
_entity_poly.type
_entity_poly.pdbx_seq_one_letter_code
_entity_poly.pdbx_strand_id
1 'polypeptide(L)'
;MSPRTALRPALRTGTAEPWVDDPFGRAVRAGRGPLWLRRADGSRLALEVERWCAPAAGADHGLVLRCLGLSAPVLDLGCGPGRLVAALLAAGVPALGVDVCAASVEHTARLGGLALRRSVFDRLPAEGRWGGVLLADGNLGIGGDPGALLARAGALLAPGGLLLVETAAQEVDEVADVRVEGPDGAGPPFRWARCGPAATLRRARAVGLERAERWDSHGRSFLALTRS
;
A
#
# COMPACT_ATOMS: atom_id res chain seq x y z
N MET A 1 34.62 -13.90 -32.61
CA MET A 1 34.39 -13.36 -31.25
C MET A 1 33.77 -11.98 -31.42
N SER A 2 32.46 -11.89 -31.30
CA SER A 2 31.75 -10.61 -31.37
C SER A 2 31.49 -10.08 -29.96
N PRO A 3 31.65 -8.78 -29.68
CA PRO A 3 31.43 -8.22 -28.36
C PRO A 3 29.93 -8.10 -28.09
N ARG A 4 29.48 -8.65 -26.98
CA ARG A 4 28.12 -8.47 -26.44
C ARG A 4 27.98 -7.03 -25.99
N THR A 5 27.15 -6.27 -26.70
CA THR A 5 26.72 -4.92 -26.30
C THR A 5 25.83 -5.05 -25.06
N ALA A 6 26.36 -4.66 -23.91
CA ALA A 6 25.57 -4.54 -22.67
C ALA A 6 24.58 -3.39 -22.86
N LEU A 7 23.29 -3.71 -22.84
CA LEU A 7 22.23 -2.71 -22.75
C LEU A 7 22.38 -1.98 -21.41
N ARG A 8 22.80 -0.72 -21.45
CA ARG A 8 22.70 0.20 -20.32
C ARG A 8 21.21 0.43 -20.02
N PRO A 9 20.75 0.30 -18.77
CA PRO A 9 19.40 0.71 -18.42
C PRO A 9 19.29 2.22 -18.68
N ALA A 10 18.28 2.62 -19.45
CA ALA A 10 17.97 4.02 -19.71
C ALA A 10 17.74 4.73 -18.37
N LEU A 11 18.52 5.79 -18.11
CA LEU A 11 18.30 6.73 -17.03
C LEU A 11 16.86 7.27 -17.18
N ARG A 12 15.97 6.86 -16.27
CA ARG A 12 14.63 7.43 -16.18
C ARG A 12 14.79 8.92 -15.87
N THR A 13 14.55 9.76 -16.88
CA THR A 13 14.43 11.20 -16.70
C THR A 13 13.36 11.44 -15.64
N GLY A 14 13.71 12.22 -14.61
CA GLY A 14 12.91 12.42 -13.41
C GLY A 14 11.51 12.96 -13.70
N THR A 15 10.55 12.05 -13.74
CA THR A 15 9.16 12.39 -13.48
C THR A 15 9.02 12.41 -11.96
N ALA A 16 8.64 13.55 -11.39
CA ALA A 16 8.34 13.66 -9.97
C ALA A 16 7.38 12.54 -9.57
N GLU A 17 7.80 11.70 -8.64
CA GLU A 17 6.94 10.61 -8.15
C GLU A 17 5.86 11.22 -7.26
N PRO A 18 4.58 10.90 -7.48
CA PRO A 18 3.44 11.67 -6.96
C PRO A 18 3.27 11.67 -5.44
N TRP A 19 3.89 10.71 -4.73
CA TRP A 19 3.82 10.56 -3.28
C TRP A 19 5.13 10.92 -2.56
N VAL A 20 6.17 11.28 -3.31
CA VAL A 20 7.53 11.47 -2.76
C VAL A 20 7.65 12.75 -1.97
N ASP A 21 6.99 13.81 -2.44
CA ASP A 21 7.10 15.17 -1.91
C ASP A 21 5.74 15.80 -1.55
N ASP A 22 5.64 17.11 -1.65
CA ASP A 22 4.44 17.90 -1.40
C ASP A 22 3.33 17.63 -2.44
N PRO A 23 2.06 17.64 -2.02
CA PRO A 23 1.57 18.04 -0.68
C PRO A 23 1.50 16.91 0.36
N PHE A 24 1.66 15.64 -0.03
CA PHE A 24 1.51 14.49 0.87
C PHE A 24 2.54 14.49 2.01
N GLY A 25 3.82 14.61 1.67
CA GLY A 25 4.89 14.62 2.68
C GLY A 25 4.74 15.74 3.71
N ARG A 26 4.22 16.92 3.31
CA ARG A 26 3.93 18.03 4.20
C ARG A 26 2.80 17.69 5.16
N ALA A 27 1.70 17.10 4.66
CA ALA A 27 0.57 16.69 5.48
C ALA A 27 0.98 15.63 6.52
N VAL A 28 1.80 14.65 6.12
CA VAL A 28 2.36 13.64 7.05
C VAL A 28 3.22 14.27 8.14
N ARG A 29 4.10 15.23 7.80
CA ARG A 29 4.92 15.94 8.82
C ARG A 29 4.06 16.74 9.78
N ALA A 30 2.96 17.33 9.29
CA ALA A 30 2.02 18.07 10.10
C ALA A 30 1.07 17.15 10.92
N GLY A 31 0.98 15.86 10.57
CA GLY A 31 0.04 14.90 11.16
C GLY A 31 -1.42 15.18 10.85
N ARG A 32 -1.70 16.05 9.86
CA ARG A 32 -3.07 16.49 9.53
C ARG A 32 -3.20 16.96 8.08
N GLY A 33 -4.46 16.90 7.57
CA GLY A 33 -4.89 17.47 6.28
C GLY A 33 -5.30 18.95 6.38
N PRO A 34 -6.15 19.38 5.44
CA PRO A 34 -6.87 18.56 4.47
C PRO A 34 -6.01 18.13 3.28
N LEU A 35 -6.29 16.94 2.76
CA LEU A 35 -5.64 16.38 1.58
C LEU A 35 -6.64 15.57 0.76
N TRP A 36 -6.53 15.60 -0.56
CA TRP A 36 -7.45 14.90 -1.45
C TRP A 36 -6.74 14.22 -2.62
N LEU A 37 -7.34 13.14 -3.13
CA LEU A 37 -7.13 12.69 -4.50
C LEU A 37 -8.13 13.40 -5.40
N ARG A 38 -7.66 14.31 -6.24
CA ARG A 38 -8.46 15.05 -7.21
C ARG A 38 -8.38 14.41 -8.58
N ARG A 39 -9.53 14.20 -9.21
CA ARG A 39 -9.67 13.72 -10.60
C ARG A 39 -9.69 14.87 -11.60
N ALA A 40 -9.56 14.53 -12.90
CA ALA A 40 -9.63 15.50 -14.00
C ALA A 40 -11.01 16.17 -14.09
N ASP A 41 -12.09 15.48 -13.72
CA ASP A 41 -13.47 16.02 -13.67
C ASP A 41 -13.73 16.96 -12.48
N GLY A 42 -12.71 17.18 -11.64
CA GLY A 42 -12.81 18.01 -10.44
C GLY A 42 -13.32 17.29 -9.20
N SER A 43 -13.80 16.05 -9.31
CA SER A 43 -14.22 15.27 -8.14
C SER A 43 -13.03 14.99 -7.21
N ARG A 44 -13.30 14.91 -5.89
CA ARG A 44 -12.29 14.76 -4.85
C ARG A 44 -12.63 13.61 -3.92
N LEU A 45 -11.65 12.79 -3.61
CA LEU A 45 -11.69 11.80 -2.55
C LEU A 45 -10.81 12.29 -1.39
N ALA A 46 -11.40 12.48 -0.22
CA ALA A 46 -10.64 12.89 0.97
C ALA A 46 -9.64 11.80 1.37
N LEU A 47 -8.44 12.22 1.74
CA LEU A 47 -7.39 11.38 2.29
C LEU A 47 -7.33 11.57 3.81
N GLU A 48 -7.37 10.50 4.56
CA GLU A 48 -7.54 10.50 6.01
C GLU A 48 -6.20 10.59 6.75
N VAL A 49 -5.45 11.67 6.51
CA VAL A 49 -4.09 11.85 7.04
C VAL A 49 -4.04 11.75 8.56
N GLU A 50 -5.01 12.35 9.25
CA GLU A 50 -5.12 12.30 10.71
C GLU A 50 -5.22 10.85 11.20
N ARG A 51 -6.08 10.03 10.57
CA ARG A 51 -6.22 8.62 10.90
C ARG A 51 -4.93 7.84 10.61
N TRP A 52 -4.26 8.14 9.51
CA TRP A 52 -3.02 7.46 9.16
C TRP A 52 -1.88 7.78 10.13
N CYS A 53 -1.85 9.00 10.67
CA CYS A 53 -0.87 9.44 11.67
C CYS A 53 -1.24 9.08 13.11
N ALA A 54 -2.49 8.69 13.37
CA ALA A 54 -2.96 8.27 14.69
C ALA A 54 -2.60 6.78 14.96
N PRO A 55 -2.61 6.34 16.22
CA PRO A 55 -2.50 4.91 16.55
C PRO A 55 -3.56 4.07 15.85
N ALA A 56 -3.21 2.81 15.53
CA ALA A 56 -4.14 1.87 14.91
C ALA A 56 -5.38 1.66 15.80
N ALA A 57 -6.56 1.74 15.19
CA ALA A 57 -7.84 1.66 15.89
C ALA A 57 -8.94 1.03 15.01
N GLY A 58 -10.04 0.64 15.63
CA GLY A 58 -11.22 0.14 14.93
C GLY A 58 -10.90 -1.04 14.00
N ALA A 59 -11.12 -0.87 12.70
CA ALA A 59 -10.92 -1.94 11.71
C ALA A 59 -9.46 -2.40 11.60
N ASP A 60 -8.48 -1.58 11.97
CA ASP A 60 -7.06 -1.93 11.93
C ASP A 60 -6.74 -3.13 12.84
N HIS A 61 -7.45 -3.26 13.97
CA HIS A 61 -7.30 -4.41 14.88
C HIS A 61 -7.60 -5.73 14.18
N GLY A 62 -8.55 -5.74 13.24
CA GLY A 62 -8.88 -6.92 12.44
C GLY A 62 -7.74 -7.38 11.53
N LEU A 63 -6.93 -6.45 11.01
CA LEU A 63 -5.71 -6.76 10.26
C LEU A 63 -4.62 -7.31 11.19
N VAL A 64 -4.37 -6.64 12.32
CA VAL A 64 -3.36 -7.07 13.32
C VAL A 64 -3.68 -8.47 13.84
N LEU A 65 -4.92 -8.76 14.22
CA LEU A 65 -5.35 -10.07 14.74
C LEU A 65 -5.06 -11.21 13.74
N ARG A 66 -5.25 -10.99 12.43
CA ARG A 66 -4.95 -11.99 11.40
C ARG A 66 -3.46 -12.22 11.20
N CYS A 67 -2.64 -11.28 11.63
CA CYS A 67 -1.18 -11.42 11.60
C CYS A 67 -0.60 -12.15 12.81
N LEU A 68 -1.32 -12.25 13.96
CA LEU A 68 -0.79 -12.86 15.19
C LEU A 68 -0.41 -14.33 15.05
N GLY A 69 -1.09 -15.07 14.17
CA GLY A 69 -0.84 -16.50 13.96
C GLY A 69 0.17 -16.82 12.87
N LEU A 70 0.77 -15.80 12.23
CA LEU A 70 1.69 -16.02 11.13
C LEU A 70 3.07 -16.43 11.63
N SER A 71 3.67 -17.44 10.98
CA SER A 71 4.98 -17.99 11.35
C SER A 71 6.17 -17.18 10.85
N ALA A 72 5.94 -16.13 10.08
CA ALA A 72 6.97 -15.28 9.49
C ALA A 72 6.56 -13.80 9.53
N PRO A 73 7.53 -12.86 9.38
CA PRO A 73 7.27 -11.42 9.45
C PRO A 73 6.22 -10.91 8.44
N VAL A 74 5.70 -9.72 8.73
CA VAL A 74 4.68 -9.02 7.91
C VAL A 74 5.32 -7.85 7.16
N LEU A 75 4.91 -7.67 5.90
CA LEU A 75 5.31 -6.55 5.06
C LEU A 75 4.11 -5.65 4.78
N ASP A 76 4.21 -4.36 5.11
CA ASP A 76 3.18 -3.36 4.85
C ASP A 76 3.56 -2.53 3.61
N LEU A 77 2.85 -2.73 2.50
CA LEU A 77 3.10 -2.08 1.21
C LEU A 77 2.35 -0.75 1.10
N GLY A 78 3.11 0.34 1.01
CA GLY A 78 2.58 1.70 1.11
C GLY A 78 2.23 2.02 2.56
N CYS A 79 3.13 1.72 3.50
CA CYS A 79 2.84 1.79 4.94
C CYS A 79 2.45 3.18 5.45
N GLY A 80 2.64 4.23 4.64
CA GLY A 80 2.39 5.60 5.05
C GLY A 80 3.12 5.95 6.35
N PRO A 81 2.50 6.71 7.28
CA PRO A 81 3.09 7.07 8.57
C PRO A 81 3.37 5.89 9.52
N GLY A 82 3.03 4.64 9.15
CA GLY A 82 3.49 3.43 9.84
C GLY A 82 2.64 2.97 11.02
N ARG A 83 1.37 3.40 11.13
CA ARG A 83 0.50 3.01 12.25
C ARG A 83 0.30 1.48 12.36
N LEU A 84 0.16 0.78 11.21
CA LEU A 84 0.01 -0.67 11.19
C LEU A 84 1.33 -1.38 11.54
N VAL A 85 2.46 -0.88 11.06
CA VAL A 85 3.79 -1.37 11.44
C VAL A 85 3.99 -1.28 12.95
N ALA A 86 3.69 -0.11 13.54
CA ALA A 86 3.79 0.09 14.99
C ALA A 86 2.85 -0.82 15.78
N ALA A 87 1.60 -1.00 15.32
CA ALA A 87 0.62 -1.87 15.96
C ALA A 87 1.03 -3.35 15.92
N LEU A 88 1.58 -3.82 14.79
CA LEU A 88 2.10 -5.17 14.65
C LEU A 88 3.27 -5.42 15.61
N LEU A 89 4.24 -4.50 15.68
CA LEU A 89 5.37 -4.59 16.60
C LEU A 89 4.92 -4.61 18.05
N ALA A 90 3.96 -3.75 18.44
CA ALA A 90 3.39 -3.73 19.78
C ALA A 90 2.68 -5.04 20.13
N ALA A 91 2.14 -5.75 19.14
CA ALA A 91 1.53 -7.06 19.26
C ALA A 91 2.54 -8.23 19.19
N GLY A 92 3.84 -7.95 19.12
CA GLY A 92 4.90 -8.97 19.05
C GLY A 92 5.10 -9.57 17.65
N VAL A 93 4.50 -9.00 16.60
CA VAL A 93 4.64 -9.45 15.22
C VAL A 93 5.74 -8.64 14.54
N PRO A 94 6.86 -9.24 14.09
CA PRO A 94 7.88 -8.53 13.34
C PRO A 94 7.29 -7.97 12.04
N ALA A 95 7.49 -6.69 11.79
CA ALA A 95 6.93 -6.00 10.63
C ALA A 95 7.92 -5.04 10.00
N LEU A 96 7.81 -4.88 8.67
CA LEU A 96 8.55 -3.91 7.87
C LEU A 96 7.58 -3.12 6.99
N GLY A 97 7.69 -1.81 7.01
CA GLY A 97 6.98 -0.94 6.08
C GLY A 97 7.77 -0.69 4.80
N VAL A 98 7.07 -0.40 3.71
CA VAL A 98 7.65 0.11 2.47
C VAL A 98 6.85 1.30 2.01
N ASP A 99 7.49 2.43 1.77
CA ASP A 99 6.85 3.64 1.26
C ASP A 99 7.85 4.47 0.43
N VAL A 100 7.38 5.24 -0.54
CA VAL A 100 8.21 6.12 -1.36
C VAL A 100 8.42 7.48 -0.68
N CYS A 101 7.54 7.88 0.23
CA CYS A 101 7.55 9.16 0.93
C CYS A 101 8.56 9.15 2.08
N ALA A 102 9.54 10.04 2.02
CA ALA A 102 10.53 10.19 3.10
C ALA A 102 9.87 10.53 4.45
N ALA A 103 8.88 11.43 4.46
CA ALA A 103 8.17 11.81 5.68
C ALA A 103 7.44 10.64 6.33
N SER A 104 6.88 9.73 5.53
CA SER A 104 6.24 8.49 6.00
C SER A 104 7.26 7.56 6.69
N VAL A 105 8.40 7.32 6.04
CA VAL A 105 9.47 6.49 6.60
C VAL A 105 10.03 7.08 7.89
N GLU A 106 10.28 8.39 7.93
CA GLU A 106 10.72 9.11 9.14
C GLU A 106 9.67 9.02 10.27
N HIS A 107 8.38 9.12 9.94
CA HIS A 107 7.32 9.00 10.94
C HIS A 107 7.24 7.58 11.49
N THR A 108 7.32 6.55 10.64
CA THR A 108 7.38 5.15 11.05
C THR A 108 8.54 4.89 12.01
N ALA A 109 9.72 5.44 11.73
CA ALA A 109 10.88 5.31 12.62
C ALA A 109 10.66 5.98 13.98
N ARG A 110 9.99 7.14 14.03
CA ARG A 110 9.61 7.79 15.30
C ARG A 110 8.66 6.97 16.15
N LEU A 111 7.82 6.12 15.52
CA LEU A 111 6.96 5.18 16.21
C LEU A 111 7.69 3.89 16.65
N GLY A 112 9.02 3.81 16.43
CA GLY A 112 9.82 2.61 16.72
C GLY A 112 9.73 1.51 15.67
N GLY A 113 9.05 1.77 14.53
CA GLY A 113 8.93 0.86 13.41
C GLY A 113 10.11 0.94 12.44
N LEU A 114 10.24 -0.07 11.60
CA LEU A 114 11.17 -0.08 10.48
C LEU A 114 10.42 0.13 9.17
N ALA A 115 10.91 1.02 8.32
CA ALA A 115 10.39 1.21 6.97
C ALA A 115 11.53 1.45 5.97
N LEU A 116 11.34 0.97 4.75
CA LEU A 116 12.24 1.22 3.63
C LEU A 116 11.64 2.30 2.72
N ARG A 117 12.44 3.32 2.40
CA ARG A 117 12.09 4.27 1.35
C ARG A 117 12.33 3.64 0.00
N ARG A 118 11.29 3.01 -0.56
CA ARG A 118 11.39 2.26 -1.83
C ARG A 118 10.01 2.10 -2.48
N SER A 119 9.97 1.95 -3.79
CA SER A 119 8.75 1.53 -4.50
C SER A 119 8.40 0.09 -4.14
N VAL A 120 7.11 -0.21 -4.01
CA VAL A 120 6.60 -1.58 -3.80
C VAL A 120 6.95 -2.52 -4.97
N PHE A 121 7.21 -1.95 -6.15
CA PHE A 121 7.60 -2.68 -7.35
C PHE A 121 9.12 -2.92 -7.48
N ASP A 122 9.93 -2.27 -6.66
CA ASP A 122 11.37 -2.51 -6.62
C ASP A 122 11.66 -3.84 -5.92
N ARG A 123 12.92 -4.30 -6.04
CA ARG A 123 13.38 -5.45 -5.28
C ARG A 123 13.34 -5.16 -3.78
N LEU A 124 12.61 -5.99 -3.03
CA LEU A 124 12.45 -5.89 -1.57
C LEU A 124 13.21 -7.01 -0.86
N PRO A 125 13.56 -6.84 0.43
CA PRO A 125 14.18 -7.92 1.19
C PRO A 125 13.23 -9.10 1.37
N ALA A 126 13.78 -10.29 1.53
CA ALA A 126 13.06 -11.51 1.86
C ALA A 126 11.87 -11.85 0.92
N GLU A 127 11.98 -11.53 -0.38
CA GLU A 127 10.96 -11.91 -1.37
C GLU A 127 10.65 -13.41 -1.30
N GLY A 128 9.36 -13.78 -1.33
CA GLY A 128 8.89 -15.15 -1.21
C GLY A 128 8.97 -15.73 0.21
N ARG A 129 9.25 -14.92 1.25
CA ARG A 129 9.41 -15.36 2.65
C ARG A 129 8.57 -14.57 3.65
N TRP A 130 7.71 -13.67 3.20
CA TRP A 130 6.82 -12.91 4.08
C TRP A 130 5.61 -13.75 4.49
N GLY A 131 5.35 -13.87 5.80
CA GLY A 131 4.17 -14.56 6.33
C GLY A 131 2.88 -13.82 6.06
N GLY A 132 2.95 -12.50 6.06
CA GLY A 132 1.85 -11.60 5.71
C GLY A 132 2.31 -10.45 4.82
N VAL A 133 1.43 -10.03 3.91
CA VAL A 133 1.59 -8.78 3.15
C VAL A 133 0.31 -7.97 3.31
N LEU A 134 0.42 -6.67 3.61
CA LEU A 134 -0.71 -5.77 3.79
C LEU A 134 -0.82 -4.80 2.61
N LEU A 135 -2.04 -4.57 2.17
CA LEU A 135 -2.46 -3.49 1.26
C LEU A 135 -3.68 -2.81 1.89
N ALA A 136 -3.46 -1.85 2.80
CA ALA A 136 -4.50 -1.13 3.51
C ALA A 136 -4.72 0.29 2.93
N ASP A 137 -5.77 0.99 3.39
CA ASP A 137 -6.01 2.41 3.12
C ASP A 137 -6.10 2.80 1.63
N GLY A 138 -6.60 1.90 0.81
CA GLY A 138 -6.71 2.10 -0.63
C GLY A 138 -5.42 1.81 -1.40
N ASN A 139 -4.39 1.25 -0.77
CA ASN A 139 -3.10 0.94 -1.40
C ASN A 139 -3.20 -0.05 -2.57
N LEU A 140 -4.33 -0.75 -2.71
CA LEU A 140 -4.63 -1.52 -3.93
C LEU A 140 -4.60 -0.64 -5.20
N GLY A 141 -4.71 0.68 -5.05
CA GLY A 141 -4.58 1.67 -6.12
C GLY A 141 -3.16 1.97 -6.59
N ILE A 142 -2.13 1.58 -5.85
CA ILE A 142 -0.72 1.90 -6.14
C ILE A 142 -0.34 1.43 -7.56
N GLY A 143 0.23 2.35 -8.34
CA GLY A 143 0.64 2.09 -9.72
C GLY A 143 -0.50 2.09 -10.74
N GLY A 144 -1.77 2.17 -10.32
CA GLY A 144 -2.94 2.18 -11.22
C GLY A 144 -3.20 0.85 -11.92
N ASP A 145 -2.53 -0.22 -11.51
CA ASP A 145 -2.74 -1.59 -12.02
C ASP A 145 -2.87 -2.58 -10.83
N PRO A 146 -4.09 -2.81 -10.34
CA PRO A 146 -4.33 -3.73 -9.24
C PRO A 146 -3.92 -5.17 -9.52
N GLY A 147 -3.98 -5.60 -10.80
CA GLY A 147 -3.54 -6.94 -11.19
C GLY A 147 -2.03 -7.11 -11.01
N ALA A 148 -1.25 -6.17 -11.53
CA ALA A 148 0.21 -6.17 -11.35
C ALA A 148 0.60 -6.07 -9.87
N LEU A 149 -0.10 -5.24 -9.08
CA LEU A 149 0.16 -5.10 -7.66
C LEU A 149 -0.18 -6.37 -6.87
N LEU A 150 -1.30 -7.03 -7.16
CA LEU A 150 -1.68 -8.31 -6.54
C LEU A 150 -0.68 -9.42 -6.89
N ALA A 151 -0.24 -9.51 -8.16
CA ALA A 151 0.81 -10.44 -8.57
C ALA A 151 2.12 -10.17 -7.80
N ARG A 152 2.51 -8.88 -7.67
CA ARG A 152 3.68 -8.47 -6.90
C ARG A 152 3.57 -8.87 -5.43
N ALA A 153 2.45 -8.55 -4.79
CA ALA A 153 2.21 -8.90 -3.39
C ALA A 153 2.23 -10.42 -3.17
N GLY A 154 1.61 -11.17 -4.07
CA GLY A 154 1.65 -12.63 -4.05
C GLY A 154 3.06 -13.21 -4.16
N ALA A 155 3.92 -12.62 -5.02
CA ALA A 155 5.32 -13.05 -5.17
C ALA A 155 6.19 -12.79 -3.91
N LEU A 156 5.77 -11.87 -3.05
CA LEU A 156 6.46 -11.57 -1.78
C LEU A 156 6.12 -12.59 -0.68
N LEU A 157 4.97 -13.26 -0.77
CA LEU A 157 4.50 -14.22 0.24
C LEU A 157 5.33 -15.51 0.28
N ALA A 158 5.57 -15.98 1.47
CA ALA A 158 5.98 -17.36 1.72
C ALA A 158 4.86 -18.35 1.32
N PRO A 159 5.18 -19.62 1.08
CA PRO A 159 4.15 -20.67 0.99
C PRO A 159 3.23 -20.64 2.24
N GLY A 160 1.92 -20.60 2.02
CA GLY A 160 0.93 -20.49 3.10
C GLY A 160 0.78 -19.10 3.73
N GLY A 161 1.50 -18.08 3.23
CA GLY A 161 1.36 -16.69 3.68
C GLY A 161 0.03 -16.06 3.25
N LEU A 162 -0.37 -15.00 3.95
CA LEU A 162 -1.62 -14.26 3.74
C LEU A 162 -1.35 -12.87 3.12
N LEU A 163 -2.09 -12.55 2.07
CA LEU A 163 -2.23 -11.19 1.57
C LEU A 163 -3.53 -10.60 2.14
N LEU A 164 -3.43 -9.59 3.00
CA LEU A 164 -4.56 -8.88 3.57
C LEU A 164 -4.78 -7.58 2.80
N VAL A 165 -5.92 -7.48 2.13
CA VAL A 165 -6.23 -6.35 1.24
C VAL A 165 -7.47 -5.62 1.73
N GLU A 166 -7.36 -4.31 1.91
CA GLU A 166 -8.52 -3.43 2.01
C GLU A 166 -9.00 -3.06 0.61
N THR A 167 -10.27 -3.26 0.36
CA THR A 167 -10.94 -2.91 -0.89
C THR A 167 -11.76 -1.63 -0.72
N ALA A 168 -12.19 -1.02 -1.81
CA ALA A 168 -13.26 -0.03 -1.70
C ALA A 168 -14.51 -0.70 -1.11
N ALA A 169 -15.23 0.04 -0.23
CA ALA A 169 -16.47 -0.48 0.36
C ALA A 169 -17.58 -0.68 -0.70
N GLN A 170 -17.58 0.15 -1.73
CA GLN A 170 -18.51 0.07 -2.86
C GLN A 170 -17.98 -0.90 -3.92
N GLU A 171 -18.88 -1.53 -4.67
CA GLU A 171 -18.53 -2.33 -5.84
C GLU A 171 -18.15 -1.41 -7.01
N VAL A 172 -16.88 -1.05 -7.05
CA VAL A 172 -16.25 -0.24 -8.11
C VAL A 172 -15.12 -1.02 -8.77
N ASP A 173 -14.81 -0.67 -10.00
CA ASP A 173 -13.68 -1.21 -10.76
C ASP A 173 -13.18 -0.12 -11.71
N GLU A 174 -12.38 0.79 -11.19
CA GLU A 174 -11.99 1.99 -11.90
C GLU A 174 -10.49 2.27 -11.80
N VAL A 175 -9.96 2.88 -12.85
CA VAL A 175 -8.62 3.46 -12.89
C VAL A 175 -8.75 4.88 -13.43
N ALA A 176 -8.21 5.86 -12.72
CA ALA A 176 -8.29 7.27 -13.10
C ALA A 176 -6.93 7.95 -12.98
N ASP A 177 -6.75 9.02 -13.75
CA ASP A 177 -5.67 9.96 -13.52
C ASP A 177 -6.10 10.90 -12.38
N VAL A 178 -5.27 10.97 -11.35
CA VAL A 178 -5.51 11.78 -10.16
C VAL A 178 -4.29 12.61 -9.80
N ARG A 179 -4.49 13.57 -8.90
CA ARG A 179 -3.41 14.35 -8.25
C ARG A 179 -3.64 14.35 -6.75
N VAL A 180 -2.57 14.30 -5.98
CA VAL A 180 -2.67 14.68 -4.56
C VAL A 180 -2.79 16.19 -4.49
N GLU A 181 -3.87 16.70 -3.89
CA GLU A 181 -4.15 18.12 -3.72
C GLU A 181 -4.23 18.47 -2.24
N GLY A 182 -3.50 19.51 -1.85
CA GLY A 182 -3.54 20.13 -0.52
C GLY A 182 -3.94 21.60 -0.62
N PRO A 183 -3.96 22.32 0.52
CA PRO A 183 -4.33 23.74 0.55
C PRO A 183 -3.47 24.62 -0.35
N ASP A 184 -2.19 24.29 -0.49
CA ASP A 184 -1.19 25.10 -1.17
C ASP A 184 -0.96 24.68 -2.63
N GLY A 185 -1.72 23.70 -3.13
CA GLY A 185 -1.62 23.25 -4.52
C GLY A 185 -1.73 21.74 -4.70
N ALA A 186 -1.49 21.30 -5.92
CA ALA A 186 -1.58 19.90 -6.30
C ALA A 186 -0.24 19.39 -6.87
N GLY A 187 0.07 18.14 -6.55
CA GLY A 187 1.21 17.41 -7.11
C GLY A 187 1.02 17.01 -8.58
N PRO A 188 1.98 16.30 -9.17
CA PRO A 188 1.88 15.79 -10.54
C PRO A 188 0.75 14.77 -10.68
N PRO A 189 0.23 14.56 -11.92
CA PRO A 189 -0.78 13.54 -12.17
C PRO A 189 -0.15 12.14 -12.12
N PHE A 190 -0.95 11.16 -11.68
CA PHE A 190 -0.60 9.75 -11.71
C PHE A 190 -1.85 8.89 -11.80
N ARG A 191 -1.66 7.63 -12.18
CA ARG A 191 -2.75 6.66 -12.25
C ARG A 191 -3.00 6.05 -10.88
N TRP A 192 -4.27 5.96 -10.51
CA TRP A 192 -4.75 5.35 -9.28
C TRP A 192 -5.95 4.47 -9.55
N ALA A 193 -5.97 3.27 -8.96
CA ALA A 193 -7.09 2.36 -9.10
C ALA A 193 -7.95 2.33 -7.82
N ARG A 194 -9.23 2.01 -7.98
CA ARG A 194 -10.14 1.65 -6.88
C ARG A 194 -10.90 0.40 -7.29
N CYS A 195 -10.83 -0.62 -6.45
CA CYS A 195 -11.53 -1.88 -6.68
C CYS A 195 -12.33 -2.27 -5.44
N GLY A 196 -13.61 -2.57 -5.64
CA GLY A 196 -14.44 -3.24 -4.65
C GLY A 196 -14.12 -4.73 -4.53
N PRO A 197 -14.77 -5.45 -3.61
CA PRO A 197 -14.47 -6.86 -3.33
C PRO A 197 -14.56 -7.76 -4.55
N ALA A 198 -15.61 -7.65 -5.38
CA ALA A 198 -15.78 -8.50 -6.55
C ALA A 198 -14.69 -8.28 -7.61
N ALA A 199 -14.36 -7.00 -7.89
CA ALA A 199 -13.30 -6.65 -8.83
C ALA A 199 -11.94 -7.15 -8.35
N THR A 200 -11.64 -6.98 -7.06
CA THR A 200 -10.40 -7.46 -6.44
C THR A 200 -10.28 -8.98 -6.55
N LEU A 201 -11.34 -9.73 -6.26
CA LEU A 201 -11.34 -11.20 -6.35
C LEU A 201 -11.14 -11.69 -7.79
N ARG A 202 -11.74 -11.04 -8.78
CA ARG A 202 -11.51 -11.41 -10.19
C ARG A 202 -10.04 -11.27 -10.57
N ARG A 203 -9.40 -10.14 -10.19
CA ARG A 203 -7.99 -9.87 -10.46
C ARG A 203 -7.06 -10.78 -9.67
N ALA A 204 -7.39 -11.08 -8.41
CA ALA A 204 -6.64 -11.99 -7.56
C ALA A 204 -6.56 -13.38 -8.18
N ARG A 205 -7.70 -13.95 -8.62
CA ARG A 205 -7.74 -15.24 -9.29
C ARG A 205 -6.92 -15.30 -10.57
N ALA A 206 -6.93 -14.21 -11.35
CA ALA A 206 -6.14 -14.14 -12.58
C ALA A 206 -4.62 -14.23 -12.35
N VAL A 207 -4.16 -13.99 -11.12
CA VAL A 207 -2.74 -14.07 -10.72
C VAL A 207 -2.45 -15.18 -9.71
N GLY A 208 -3.36 -16.18 -9.57
CA GLY A 208 -3.17 -17.36 -8.72
C GLY A 208 -3.33 -17.07 -7.22
N LEU A 209 -4.16 -16.09 -6.88
CA LEU A 209 -4.55 -15.81 -5.49
C LEU A 209 -6.01 -16.21 -5.27
N GLU A 210 -6.26 -16.99 -4.23
CA GLU A 210 -7.59 -17.45 -3.84
C GLU A 210 -8.06 -16.78 -2.54
N ARG A 211 -9.38 -16.65 -2.41
CA ARG A 211 -9.98 -16.07 -1.22
C ARG A 211 -9.97 -17.06 -0.06
N ALA A 212 -9.27 -16.72 1.01
CA ALA A 212 -9.35 -17.40 2.31
C ALA A 212 -10.50 -16.85 3.16
N GLU A 213 -10.65 -15.51 3.22
CA GLU A 213 -11.65 -14.86 4.05
C GLU A 213 -12.13 -13.54 3.43
N ARG A 214 -13.34 -13.11 3.79
CA ARG A 214 -13.87 -11.75 3.60
C ARG A 214 -14.51 -11.28 4.89
N TRP A 215 -14.26 -10.02 5.26
CA TRP A 215 -14.93 -9.38 6.40
C TRP A 215 -15.12 -7.90 6.16
N ASP A 216 -16.09 -7.33 6.86
CA ASP A 216 -16.33 -5.89 6.93
C ASP A 216 -16.19 -5.43 8.38
N SER A 217 -15.59 -4.28 8.61
CA SER A 217 -15.39 -3.72 9.93
C SER A 217 -15.34 -2.20 9.86
N HIS A 218 -16.12 -1.51 10.70
CA HIS A 218 -16.17 -0.05 10.80
C HIS A 218 -16.32 0.63 9.42
N GLY A 219 -17.19 0.09 8.55
CA GLY A 219 -17.47 0.62 7.21
C GLY A 219 -16.36 0.38 6.17
N ARG A 220 -15.34 -0.39 6.50
CA ARG A 220 -14.24 -0.79 5.62
C ARG A 220 -14.36 -2.28 5.25
N SER A 221 -14.04 -2.63 4.01
CA SER A 221 -14.15 -3.98 3.46
C SER A 221 -12.78 -4.59 3.21
N PHE A 222 -12.63 -5.86 3.58
CA PHE A 222 -11.34 -6.55 3.54
C PHE A 222 -11.43 -7.94 2.94
N LEU A 223 -10.32 -8.39 2.37
CA LEU A 223 -10.11 -9.75 1.88
C LEU A 223 -8.80 -10.28 2.46
N ALA A 224 -8.81 -11.55 2.88
CA ALA A 224 -7.60 -12.35 3.03
C ALA A 224 -7.47 -13.28 1.83
N LEU A 225 -6.32 -13.24 1.18
CA LEU A 225 -6.00 -14.03 0.01
C LEU A 225 -4.78 -14.91 0.28
N THR A 226 -4.75 -16.11 -0.31
CA THR A 226 -3.62 -17.04 -0.27
C THR A 226 -3.18 -17.39 -1.68
N ARG A 227 -1.95 -17.85 -1.84
CA ARG A 227 -1.52 -18.47 -3.10
C ARG A 227 -2.13 -19.87 -3.19
N SER A 228 -2.72 -20.17 -4.35
CA SER A 228 -3.11 -21.52 -4.74
C SER A 228 -1.88 -22.40 -4.98
#